data_4d42ba4a4cf9582b855770d0f838abd2
#
_entry.id   4d42ba4a4cf9582b855770d0f838abd2
#
_cell.length_a   1.000
_cell.length_b   1.000
_cell.length_c   1.000
_cell.angle_alpha   90.00
_cell.angle_beta   90.00
_cell.angle_gamma   90.00
#
_symmetry.space_group_name_H-M   'P 1'
#
loop_
_entity.id
_entity.type
_entity.pdbx_description
1 polymer ?
#
loop_
_entity_poly.entity_id
_entity_poly.type
_entity_poly.pdbx_seq_one_letter_code
_entity_poly.pdbx_strand_id
1 'polypeptide(L)'
;LPTSDMFAGGSYEDDTMPVQETTIVPYKASSIAEATEILCKVYKKLPEVIREFQGGRRPEIGAMSEYMAPSTDFMDCLDILYETAKRCRCEEKIAFHMDCAFSEIYDAKRGTYHYCGREVDLDEIIGILKQATEKYNFLYIEDPVDENDWEGWVKAAKALDRTTLCGDDLTVTNINYLRKALDMGACGAFVFKPNQ
;
A
#
# COMPACT_ATOMS: atom_id res chain seq x y z
N LEU A 1 9.74 -10.60 -8.71
CA LEU A 1 9.90 -9.22 -9.21
C LEU A 1 10.36 -8.33 -8.07
N PRO A 2 11.36 -7.46 -8.25
CA PRO A 2 11.68 -6.46 -7.25
C PRO A 2 10.55 -5.42 -7.18
N THR A 3 10.29 -4.93 -5.96
CA THR A 3 9.38 -3.83 -5.65
C THR A 3 10.18 -2.75 -4.92
N SER A 4 9.65 -1.55 -4.81
CA SER A 4 10.27 -0.50 -4.01
C SER A 4 9.20 0.41 -3.44
N ASP A 5 9.29 0.63 -2.15
CA ASP A 5 8.49 1.60 -1.46
C ASP A 5 8.94 2.99 -1.91
N MET A 6 7.97 3.80 -2.24
CA MET A 6 8.19 5.13 -2.79
C MET A 6 7.75 6.21 -1.81
N PHE A 7 6.69 5.93 -1.06
CA PHE A 7 6.22 6.79 0.02
C PHE A 7 6.04 6.00 1.30
N ALA A 8 6.48 6.60 2.40
CA ALA A 8 6.22 6.17 3.76
C ALA A 8 5.15 7.03 4.43
N GLY A 9 4.40 6.40 5.30
CA GLY A 9 3.41 6.99 6.18
C GLY A 9 3.19 6.12 7.42
N GLY A 10 1.98 6.12 7.98
CA GLY A 10 1.62 5.33 9.14
C GLY A 10 2.48 5.68 10.36
N SER A 11 2.59 4.74 11.27
CA SER A 11 3.34 4.90 12.53
C SER A 11 4.86 4.99 12.35
N TYR A 12 5.39 4.71 11.16
CA TYR A 12 6.81 4.87 10.87
C TYR A 12 7.23 6.32 10.67
N GLU A 13 6.32 7.20 10.24
CA GLU A 13 6.63 8.56 9.82
C GLU A 13 5.59 9.58 10.30
N ASP A 14 5.54 9.83 11.60
CA ASP A 14 4.74 10.88 12.25
C ASP A 14 3.24 10.90 11.89
N ASP A 15 2.66 9.76 11.52
CA ASP A 15 1.24 9.57 11.17
C ASP A 15 0.72 10.53 10.09
N THR A 16 1.57 10.97 9.17
CA THR A 16 1.20 11.95 8.14
C THR A 16 0.22 11.41 7.12
N MET A 17 0.26 10.10 6.85
CA MET A 17 -0.63 9.37 5.93
C MET A 17 -1.03 8.05 6.61
N PRO A 18 -2.30 7.63 6.60
CA PRO A 18 -2.75 6.42 7.32
C PRO A 18 -2.21 5.11 6.73
N VAL A 19 -1.79 5.10 5.47
CA VAL A 19 -1.18 3.95 4.80
C VAL A 19 0.32 3.95 5.08
N GLN A 20 0.85 2.80 5.51
CA GLN A 20 2.24 2.68 5.92
C GLN A 20 3.21 2.81 4.74
N GLU A 21 2.93 2.11 3.63
CA GLU A 21 3.81 2.10 2.45
C GLU A 21 3.01 2.17 1.15
N THR A 22 3.52 2.95 0.19
CA THR A 22 3.00 2.98 -1.17
C THR A 22 4.11 2.62 -2.15
N THR A 23 3.92 1.52 -2.85
CA THR A 23 4.96 0.77 -3.57
C THR A 23 4.66 0.69 -5.06
N ILE A 24 5.70 0.72 -5.87
CA ILE A 24 5.64 0.43 -7.30
C ILE A 24 6.14 -0.99 -7.59
N VAL A 25 5.40 -1.70 -8.42
CA VAL A 25 5.72 -3.05 -8.90
C VAL A 25 5.86 -3.04 -10.41
N PRO A 26 7.06 -3.22 -10.97
CA PRO A 26 7.27 -3.30 -12.42
C PRO A 26 6.81 -4.64 -13.01
N TYR A 27 5.51 -4.94 -12.95
CA TYR A 27 4.95 -6.28 -13.21
C TYR A 27 5.06 -6.74 -14.67
N LYS A 28 5.26 -5.82 -15.63
CA LYS A 28 5.50 -6.14 -17.05
C LYS A 28 6.97 -6.03 -17.45
N ALA A 29 7.89 -5.91 -16.50
CA ALA A 29 9.31 -5.97 -16.84
C ALA A 29 9.69 -7.37 -17.32
N SER A 30 10.51 -7.43 -18.36
CA SER A 30 10.96 -8.69 -18.98
C SER A 30 12.12 -9.35 -18.23
N SER A 31 12.75 -8.61 -17.30
CA SER A 31 13.90 -9.06 -16.52
C SER A 31 14.02 -8.29 -15.20
N ILE A 32 14.79 -8.83 -14.26
CA ILE A 32 15.15 -8.14 -13.01
C ILE A 32 15.89 -6.84 -13.31
N ALA A 33 16.77 -6.83 -14.30
CA ALA A 33 17.52 -5.64 -14.70
C ALA A 33 16.58 -4.52 -15.17
N GLU A 34 15.61 -4.84 -16.05
CA GLU A 34 14.61 -3.87 -16.50
C GLU A 34 13.73 -3.38 -15.34
N ALA A 35 13.29 -4.29 -14.46
CA ALA A 35 12.50 -3.90 -13.29
C ALA A 35 13.26 -2.93 -12.39
N THR A 36 14.53 -3.22 -12.10
CA THR A 36 15.39 -2.34 -11.30
C THR A 36 15.62 -0.99 -11.98
N GLU A 37 15.80 -0.98 -13.31
CA GLU A 37 15.94 0.27 -14.07
C GLU A 37 14.68 1.13 -13.94
N ILE A 38 13.49 0.54 -14.07
CA ILE A 38 12.20 1.25 -13.91
C ILE A 38 12.11 1.86 -12.50
N LEU A 39 12.36 1.07 -11.46
CA LEU A 39 12.32 1.55 -10.07
C LEU A 39 13.28 2.71 -9.83
N CYS A 40 14.54 2.57 -10.23
CA CYS A 40 15.55 3.63 -10.11
C CYS A 40 15.17 4.90 -10.88
N LYS A 41 14.57 4.75 -12.05
CA LYS A 41 14.16 5.86 -12.89
C LYS A 41 13.01 6.65 -12.25
N VAL A 42 11.99 5.94 -11.75
CA VAL A 42 10.87 6.54 -11.03
C VAL A 42 11.35 7.21 -9.74
N TYR A 43 12.12 6.51 -8.91
CA TYR A 43 12.64 7.05 -7.65
C TYR A 43 13.43 8.34 -7.85
N LYS A 44 14.29 8.41 -8.87
CA LYS A 44 15.08 9.61 -9.18
C LYS A 44 14.24 10.77 -9.72
N LYS A 45 13.13 10.49 -10.39
CA LYS A 45 12.23 11.51 -10.94
C LYS A 45 11.20 12.01 -9.93
N LEU A 46 10.83 11.19 -8.97
CA LEU A 46 9.80 11.45 -7.97
C LEU A 46 9.95 12.79 -7.22
N PRO A 47 11.16 13.20 -6.76
CA PRO A 47 11.34 14.48 -6.05
C PRO A 47 10.93 15.72 -6.84
N GLU A 48 11.01 15.67 -8.16
CA GLU A 48 10.57 16.76 -9.03
C GLU A 48 9.05 16.92 -8.96
N VAL A 49 8.32 15.81 -9.06
CA VAL A 49 6.85 15.80 -9.03
C VAL A 49 6.32 16.14 -7.64
N ILE A 50 6.93 15.61 -6.58
CA ILE A 50 6.59 15.98 -5.20
C ILE A 50 6.77 17.48 -4.98
N ARG A 51 7.89 18.06 -5.44
CA ARG A 51 8.17 19.49 -5.31
C ARG A 51 7.11 20.35 -6.00
N GLU A 52 6.68 19.95 -7.19
CA GLU A 52 5.61 20.65 -7.92
C GLU A 52 4.30 20.60 -7.13
N PHE A 53 3.93 19.42 -6.63
CA PHE A 53 2.73 19.21 -5.81
C PHE A 53 2.75 20.07 -4.54
N GLN A 54 3.89 20.15 -3.87
CA GLN A 54 4.08 20.91 -2.63
C GLN A 54 4.38 22.42 -2.83
N GLY A 55 4.19 22.96 -4.03
CA GLY A 55 4.41 24.39 -4.31
C GLY A 55 5.87 24.83 -4.19
N GLY A 56 6.81 23.95 -4.50
CA GLY A 56 8.26 24.23 -4.51
C GLY A 56 9.01 23.74 -3.26
N ARG A 57 8.33 23.19 -2.24
CA ARG A 57 8.97 22.63 -1.04
C ARG A 57 9.82 21.41 -1.41
N ARG A 58 10.97 21.29 -0.75
CA ARG A 58 11.85 20.13 -0.94
C ARG A 58 11.21 18.88 -0.32
N PRO A 59 11.19 17.75 -1.05
CA PRO A 59 10.79 16.47 -0.49
C PRO A 59 11.68 16.04 0.68
N GLU A 60 11.09 15.44 1.68
CA GLU A 60 11.80 14.83 2.80
C GLU A 60 11.96 13.32 2.53
N ILE A 61 13.01 12.73 3.08
CA ILE A 61 13.31 11.29 2.98
C ILE A 61 13.08 10.69 4.35
N GLY A 62 12.30 9.62 4.39
CA GLY A 62 12.00 8.85 5.58
C GLY A 62 13.15 7.95 6.03
N ALA A 63 12.92 7.21 7.10
CA ALA A 63 13.95 6.43 7.81
C ALA A 63 14.51 5.27 6.96
N MET A 64 13.71 4.70 6.04
CA MET A 64 14.10 3.58 5.19
C MET A 64 14.47 4.00 3.76
N SER A 65 14.67 5.30 3.53
CA SER A 65 15.06 5.93 2.25
C SER A 65 13.96 6.11 1.22
N GLU A 66 12.71 5.85 1.55
CA GLU A 66 11.54 6.29 0.80
C GLU A 66 11.28 7.79 1.02
N TYR A 67 10.42 8.40 0.21
CA TYR A 67 9.99 9.77 0.45
C TYR A 67 8.84 9.80 1.46
N MET A 68 8.87 10.78 2.36
CA MET A 68 7.73 11.04 3.23
C MET A 68 6.52 11.44 2.39
N ALA A 69 5.34 10.91 2.74
CA ALA A 69 4.10 11.21 2.05
C ALA A 69 3.84 12.73 2.01
N PRO A 70 3.65 13.32 0.83
CA PRO A 70 3.45 14.77 0.71
C PRO A 70 2.02 15.21 1.05
N SER A 71 1.12 14.27 1.30
CA SER A 71 -0.30 14.46 1.61
C SER A 71 -0.77 13.43 2.64
N THR A 72 -1.80 13.79 3.41
CA THR A 72 -2.52 12.85 4.28
C THR A 72 -3.47 11.95 3.50
N ASP A 73 -3.79 12.28 2.25
CA ASP A 73 -4.57 11.44 1.34
C ASP A 73 -3.63 10.57 0.49
N PHE A 74 -3.70 9.25 0.68
CA PHE A 74 -2.88 8.34 -0.12
C PHE A 74 -3.24 8.35 -1.62
N MET A 75 -4.43 8.80 -1.98
CA MET A 75 -4.80 8.97 -3.39
C MET A 75 -3.93 10.03 -4.08
N ASP A 76 -3.57 11.10 -3.38
CA ASP A 76 -2.60 12.08 -3.89
C ASP A 76 -1.23 11.44 -4.14
N CYS A 77 -0.80 10.55 -3.23
CA CYS A 77 0.45 9.81 -3.38
C CYS A 77 0.43 8.91 -4.61
N LEU A 78 -0.66 8.19 -4.85
CA LEU A 78 -0.85 7.39 -6.05
C LEU A 78 -0.86 8.26 -7.33
N ASP A 79 -1.51 9.40 -7.30
CA ASP A 79 -1.55 10.35 -8.41
C ASP A 79 -0.15 10.87 -8.76
N ILE A 80 0.64 11.22 -7.74
CA ILE A 80 2.03 11.64 -7.88
C ILE A 80 2.90 10.52 -8.47
N LEU A 81 2.76 9.29 -7.97
CA LEU A 81 3.52 8.14 -8.49
C LEU A 81 3.15 7.83 -9.94
N TYR A 82 1.86 7.84 -10.26
CA TYR A 82 1.39 7.59 -11.62
C TYR A 82 1.87 8.68 -12.59
N GLU A 83 1.79 9.95 -12.21
CA GLU A 83 2.34 11.06 -12.99
C GLU A 83 3.86 10.93 -13.16
N THR A 84 4.58 10.52 -12.12
CA THR A 84 6.02 10.26 -12.19
C THR A 84 6.32 9.14 -13.19
N ALA A 85 5.56 8.04 -13.14
CA ALA A 85 5.72 6.92 -14.08
C ALA A 85 5.46 7.36 -15.53
N LYS A 86 4.46 8.21 -15.78
CA LYS A 86 4.19 8.80 -17.10
C LYS A 86 5.36 9.63 -17.62
N ARG A 87 5.94 10.49 -16.77
CA ARG A 87 7.14 11.26 -17.12
C ARG A 87 8.35 10.36 -17.42
N CYS A 88 8.39 9.19 -16.78
CA CYS A 88 9.39 8.15 -17.04
C CYS A 88 9.03 7.25 -18.23
N ARG A 89 7.85 7.36 -18.82
CA ARG A 89 7.32 6.52 -19.92
C ARG A 89 7.28 5.03 -19.54
N CYS A 90 6.85 4.73 -18.34
CA CYS A 90 6.77 3.37 -17.82
C CYS A 90 5.42 3.05 -17.14
N GLU A 91 4.43 3.94 -17.22
CA GLU A 91 3.10 3.78 -16.60
C GLU A 91 2.39 2.49 -17.00
N GLU A 92 2.58 2.03 -18.24
CA GLU A 92 2.00 0.78 -18.72
C GLU A 92 2.72 -0.49 -18.22
N LYS A 93 3.88 -0.32 -17.58
CA LYS A 93 4.71 -1.42 -17.07
C LYS A 93 4.61 -1.61 -15.57
N ILE A 94 3.97 -0.69 -14.86
CA ILE A 94 3.86 -0.72 -13.42
C ILE A 94 2.45 -1.08 -12.95
N ALA A 95 2.40 -1.65 -11.77
CA ALA A 95 1.23 -1.73 -10.91
C ALA A 95 1.61 -1.18 -9.54
N PHE A 96 0.62 -1.01 -8.68
CA PHE A 96 0.84 -0.60 -7.29
C PHE A 96 0.73 -1.79 -6.35
N HIS A 97 1.42 -1.67 -5.25
CA HIS A 97 1.20 -2.35 -4.00
C HIS A 97 1.06 -1.28 -2.92
N MET A 98 0.34 -1.60 -1.88
CA MET A 98 0.16 -0.74 -0.72
C MET A 98 0.13 -1.62 0.51
N ASP A 99 0.97 -1.31 1.50
CA ASP A 99 0.82 -1.83 2.85
C ASP A 99 0.03 -0.83 3.69
N CYS A 100 -1.16 -1.24 4.07
CA CYS A 100 -2.05 -0.41 4.88
C CYS A 100 -1.65 -0.43 6.35
N ALA A 101 -1.24 -1.59 6.89
CA ALA A 101 -0.97 -1.84 8.31
C ALA A 101 -2.11 -1.32 9.21
N PHE A 102 -3.37 -1.55 8.83
CA PHE A 102 -4.53 -0.88 9.45
C PHE A 102 -4.86 -1.37 10.85
N SER A 103 -4.18 -2.40 11.37
CA SER A 103 -4.18 -2.71 12.80
C SER A 103 -3.67 -1.54 13.65
N GLU A 104 -2.71 -0.74 13.14
CA GLU A 104 -2.12 0.40 13.82
C GLU A 104 -3.13 1.56 14.06
N ILE A 105 -4.13 1.69 13.20
CA ILE A 105 -5.15 2.74 13.29
C ILE A 105 -6.51 2.22 13.79
N TYR A 106 -6.59 0.94 14.22
CA TYR A 106 -7.83 0.33 14.67
C TYR A 106 -8.07 0.53 16.16
N ASP A 107 -9.24 1.05 16.54
CA ASP A 107 -9.73 1.10 17.92
C ASP A 107 -10.63 -0.10 18.21
N ALA A 108 -10.08 -1.14 18.83
CA ALA A 108 -10.81 -2.35 19.18
C ALA A 108 -11.98 -2.13 20.17
N LYS A 109 -12.01 -1.02 20.94
CA LYS A 109 -13.11 -0.70 21.85
C LYS A 109 -14.32 -0.14 21.12
N ARG A 110 -14.07 0.58 20.02
CA ARG A 110 -15.10 1.22 19.21
C ARG A 110 -15.46 0.39 17.98
N GLY A 111 -14.56 -0.49 17.54
CA GLY A 111 -14.70 -1.22 16.29
C GLY A 111 -14.55 -0.32 15.07
N THR A 112 -13.73 0.74 15.16
CA THR A 112 -13.53 1.75 14.12
C THR A 112 -12.06 1.96 13.83
N TYR A 113 -11.75 2.60 12.70
CA TYR A 113 -10.42 2.98 12.28
C TYR A 113 -10.25 4.50 12.39
N HIS A 114 -9.14 4.95 12.94
CA HIS A 114 -8.80 6.37 12.95
C HIS A 114 -8.13 6.78 11.63
N TYR A 115 -8.94 7.20 10.66
CA TYR A 115 -8.48 7.49 9.29
C TYR A 115 -8.56 8.98 8.97
N CYS A 116 -7.44 9.62 8.66
CA CYS A 116 -7.34 11.04 8.30
C CYS A 116 -8.07 11.96 9.31
N GLY A 117 -7.85 11.74 10.61
CA GLY A 117 -8.41 12.57 11.68
C GLY A 117 -9.89 12.33 11.99
N ARG A 118 -10.50 11.28 11.46
CA ARG A 118 -11.90 10.90 11.74
C ARG A 118 -12.03 9.40 12.00
N GLU A 119 -13.07 9.02 12.73
CA GLU A 119 -13.44 7.63 12.94
C GLU A 119 -14.26 7.14 11.76
N VAL A 120 -13.86 6.00 11.18
CA VAL A 120 -14.54 5.34 10.07
C VAL A 120 -14.75 3.87 10.37
N ASP A 121 -15.79 3.27 9.82
CA ASP A 121 -16.01 1.83 9.93
C ASP A 121 -15.32 1.04 8.79
N LEU A 122 -15.37 -0.28 8.87
CA LEU A 122 -14.77 -1.16 7.88
C LEU A 122 -15.38 -0.98 6.47
N ASP A 123 -16.68 -0.70 6.38
CA ASP A 123 -17.33 -0.49 5.08
C ASP A 123 -16.81 0.76 4.38
N GLU A 124 -16.57 1.80 5.13
CA GLU A 124 -15.97 3.02 4.61
C GLU A 124 -14.50 2.80 4.18
N ILE A 125 -13.71 2.08 4.99
CA ILE A 125 -12.34 1.66 4.61
C ILE A 125 -12.35 0.88 3.28
N ILE A 126 -13.21 -0.13 3.18
CA ILE A 126 -13.35 -0.91 1.94
C ILE A 126 -13.75 -0.02 0.76
N GLY A 127 -14.65 0.93 0.98
CA GLY A 127 -15.07 1.88 -0.05
C GLY A 127 -13.92 2.76 -0.55
N ILE A 128 -13.06 3.23 0.34
CA ILE A 128 -11.87 4.03 0.02
C ILE A 128 -10.87 3.20 -0.82
N LEU A 129 -10.56 1.98 -0.36
CA LEU A 129 -9.64 1.08 -1.07
C LEU A 129 -10.19 0.66 -2.45
N LYS A 130 -11.50 0.47 -2.54
CA LYS A 130 -12.15 0.15 -3.81
C LYS A 130 -12.00 1.27 -4.84
N GLN A 131 -12.16 2.52 -4.44
CA GLN A 131 -11.91 3.67 -5.32
C GLN A 131 -10.47 3.67 -5.87
N ALA A 132 -9.49 3.34 -5.03
CA ALA A 132 -8.10 3.24 -5.47
C ALA A 132 -7.90 2.14 -6.51
N THR A 133 -8.45 0.94 -6.27
CA THR A 133 -8.33 -0.21 -7.19
C THR A 133 -9.16 -0.06 -8.47
N GLU A 134 -10.17 0.79 -8.48
CA GLU A 134 -10.91 1.17 -9.68
C GLU A 134 -10.13 2.17 -10.55
N LYS A 135 -9.36 3.06 -9.93
CA LYS A 135 -8.59 4.09 -10.62
C LYS A 135 -7.24 3.58 -11.10
N TYR A 136 -6.59 2.73 -10.32
CA TYR A 136 -5.23 2.24 -10.56
C TYR A 136 -5.16 0.72 -10.57
N ASN A 137 -4.14 0.19 -11.26
CA ASN A 137 -3.85 -1.24 -11.27
C ASN A 137 -3.07 -1.63 -10.00
N PHE A 138 -3.71 -2.35 -9.10
CA PHE A 138 -3.08 -2.94 -7.92
C PHE A 138 -2.84 -4.43 -8.12
N LEU A 139 -1.64 -4.90 -7.80
CA LEU A 139 -1.36 -6.33 -7.73
C LEU A 139 -1.88 -6.91 -6.42
N TYR A 140 -1.60 -6.25 -5.32
CA TYR A 140 -2.07 -6.65 -4.00
C TYR A 140 -2.16 -5.46 -3.06
N ILE A 141 -2.98 -5.61 -2.03
CA ILE A 141 -3.10 -4.70 -0.89
C ILE A 141 -2.81 -5.52 0.36
N GLU A 142 -1.84 -5.07 1.14
CA GLU A 142 -1.36 -5.69 2.37
C GLU A 142 -2.06 -5.08 3.58
N ASP A 143 -2.43 -5.93 4.51
CA ASP A 143 -3.05 -5.64 5.82
C ASP A 143 -4.09 -4.51 5.84
N PRO A 144 -5.13 -4.60 4.97
CA PRO A 144 -6.16 -3.56 4.87
C PRO A 144 -7.21 -3.59 5.98
N VAL A 145 -7.12 -4.54 6.91
CA VAL A 145 -8.08 -4.79 8.00
C VAL A 145 -7.28 -5.17 9.24
N ASP A 146 -7.83 -4.90 10.43
CA ASP A 146 -7.24 -5.36 11.71
C ASP A 146 -6.90 -6.85 11.68
N GLU A 147 -5.71 -7.23 12.14
CA GLU A 147 -5.18 -8.59 12.10
C GLU A 147 -6.03 -9.63 12.84
N ASN A 148 -6.89 -9.18 13.74
CA ASN A 148 -7.77 -10.05 14.53
C ASN A 148 -9.18 -10.15 13.94
N ASP A 149 -9.57 -9.27 12.99
CA ASP A 149 -10.90 -9.25 12.37
C ASP A 149 -10.98 -10.15 11.13
N TRP A 150 -10.95 -11.46 11.33
CA TRP A 150 -11.00 -12.47 10.27
C TRP A 150 -12.25 -12.38 9.38
N GLU A 151 -13.39 -11.99 9.95
CA GLU A 151 -14.64 -11.81 9.19
C GLU A 151 -14.58 -10.55 8.32
N GLY A 152 -13.97 -9.49 8.86
CA GLY A 152 -13.67 -8.27 8.12
C GLY A 152 -12.74 -8.53 6.94
N TRP A 153 -11.71 -9.36 7.10
CA TRP A 153 -10.84 -9.77 6.02
C TRP A 153 -11.58 -10.50 4.89
N VAL A 154 -12.46 -11.47 5.25
CA VAL A 154 -13.30 -12.17 4.27
C VAL A 154 -14.23 -11.20 3.52
N LYS A 155 -14.78 -10.22 4.24
CA LYS A 155 -15.63 -9.17 3.67
C LYS A 155 -14.84 -8.29 2.69
N ALA A 156 -13.65 -7.83 3.09
CA ALA A 156 -12.76 -7.03 2.27
C ALA A 156 -12.30 -7.79 1.01
N ALA A 157 -11.91 -9.07 1.16
CA ALA A 157 -11.48 -9.91 0.04
C ALA A 157 -12.58 -10.09 -1.02
N LYS A 158 -13.85 -10.18 -0.60
CA LYS A 158 -14.99 -10.24 -1.53
C LYS A 158 -15.31 -8.92 -2.23
N ALA A 159 -15.08 -7.82 -1.54
CA ALA A 159 -15.40 -6.49 -2.05
C ALA A 159 -14.32 -5.91 -2.97
N LEU A 160 -13.05 -6.27 -2.73
CA LEU A 160 -11.88 -5.81 -3.47
C LEU A 160 -11.45 -6.84 -4.53
N ASP A 161 -12.38 -7.26 -5.36
CA ASP A 161 -12.25 -8.35 -6.34
C ASP A 161 -11.26 -8.07 -7.50
N ARG A 162 -10.78 -6.83 -7.63
CA ARG A 162 -9.81 -6.41 -8.66
C ARG A 162 -8.35 -6.51 -8.23
N THR A 163 -8.10 -6.88 -6.98
CA THR A 163 -6.77 -7.01 -6.40
C THR A 163 -6.71 -8.23 -5.48
N THR A 164 -5.51 -8.61 -5.06
CA THR A 164 -5.31 -9.69 -4.09
C THR A 164 -5.04 -9.09 -2.72
N LEU A 165 -5.70 -9.56 -1.68
CA LEU A 165 -5.31 -9.20 -0.31
C LEU A 165 -4.11 -10.04 0.11
N CYS A 166 -3.16 -9.38 0.77
CA CYS A 166 -1.92 -9.97 1.28
C CYS A 166 -1.88 -9.82 2.80
N GLY A 167 -1.59 -10.89 3.52
CA GLY A 167 -1.44 -10.85 4.98
C GLY A 167 0.02 -10.89 5.40
N ASP A 168 0.50 -9.88 6.09
CA ASP A 168 1.71 -9.91 6.89
C ASP A 168 1.33 -10.10 8.36
N ASP A 169 0.73 -9.11 9.00
CA ASP A 169 0.31 -9.15 10.39
C ASP A 169 -0.80 -10.19 10.63
N LEU A 170 -1.72 -10.36 9.68
CA LEU A 170 -2.73 -11.42 9.73
C LEU A 170 -2.12 -12.81 9.86
N THR A 171 -0.99 -13.06 9.22
CA THR A 171 -0.45 -14.42 9.06
C THR A 171 0.83 -14.67 9.86
N VAL A 172 1.62 -13.63 10.14
CA VAL A 172 2.92 -13.63 10.84
C VAL A 172 3.81 -14.81 10.45
N THR A 173 3.79 -15.18 9.16
CA THR A 173 4.49 -16.37 8.62
C THR A 173 4.10 -17.70 9.33
N ASN A 174 2.98 -17.73 10.05
CA ASN A 174 2.53 -18.91 10.82
C ASN A 174 1.65 -19.82 9.99
N ILE A 175 2.05 -21.10 9.86
CA ILE A 175 1.34 -22.10 9.03
C ILE A 175 -0.12 -22.29 9.44
N ASN A 176 -0.47 -22.14 10.72
CA ASN A 176 -1.84 -22.31 11.18
C ASN A 176 -2.73 -21.13 10.76
N TYR A 177 -2.19 -19.90 10.81
CA TYR A 177 -2.89 -18.71 10.32
C TYR A 177 -2.99 -18.72 8.80
N LEU A 178 -1.96 -19.17 8.09
CA LEU A 178 -2.04 -19.36 6.64
C LEU A 178 -3.13 -20.36 6.23
N ARG A 179 -3.23 -21.51 6.92
CA ARG A 179 -4.32 -22.48 6.67
C ARG A 179 -5.68 -21.85 6.94
N LYS A 180 -5.83 -21.17 8.07
CA LYS A 180 -7.08 -20.48 8.41
C LYS A 180 -7.44 -19.43 7.36
N ALA A 181 -6.48 -18.63 6.88
CA ALA A 181 -6.71 -17.64 5.84
C ALA A 181 -7.20 -18.27 4.53
N LEU A 182 -6.59 -19.38 4.12
CA LEU A 182 -7.02 -20.14 2.94
C LEU A 182 -8.41 -20.71 3.12
N ASP A 183 -8.69 -21.39 4.24
CA ASP A 183 -9.97 -22.03 4.52
C ASP A 183 -11.13 -21.02 4.56
N MET A 184 -10.86 -19.81 5.05
CA MET A 184 -11.84 -18.72 5.12
C MET A 184 -11.93 -17.90 3.83
N GLY A 185 -10.92 -17.95 2.96
CA GLY A 185 -10.81 -17.04 1.81
C GLY A 185 -10.54 -15.59 2.23
N ALA A 186 -9.74 -15.40 3.28
CA ALA A 186 -9.43 -14.08 3.85
C ALA A 186 -8.37 -13.33 3.03
N CYS A 187 -7.34 -14.03 2.55
CA CYS A 187 -6.32 -13.44 1.68
C CYS A 187 -5.84 -14.47 0.64
N GLY A 188 -5.27 -13.98 -0.47
CA GLY A 188 -4.72 -14.79 -1.55
C GLY A 188 -3.20 -14.75 -1.65
N ALA A 189 -2.54 -13.93 -0.84
CA ALA A 189 -1.10 -13.79 -0.74
C ALA A 189 -0.69 -13.58 0.71
N PHE A 190 0.59 -13.74 1.01
CA PHE A 190 1.14 -13.43 2.33
C PHE A 190 2.60 -12.99 2.22
N VAL A 191 3.05 -12.20 3.17
CA VAL A 191 4.46 -11.84 3.31
C VAL A 191 5.19 -12.96 4.03
N PHE A 192 6.28 -13.43 3.43
CA PHE A 192 7.08 -14.51 3.97
C PHE A 192 8.34 -13.96 4.65
N LYS A 193 8.36 -13.98 5.97
CA LYS A 193 9.50 -13.55 6.80
C LYS A 193 10.12 -14.77 7.48
N PRO A 194 11.12 -15.43 6.87
CA PRO A 194 11.65 -16.72 7.37
C PRO A 194 12.37 -16.63 8.71
N ASN A 195 12.61 -15.42 9.19
CA ASN A 195 13.22 -15.13 10.49
C ASN A 195 12.21 -14.99 11.65
N GLN A 196 10.92 -15.08 11.37
CA GLN A 196 9.83 -15.03 12.39
C GLN A 196 9.55 -16.39 13.02
#